data_a2d1ed3a4bdd73a2e706ebd8a9a4e4af
#
_entry.id   a2d1ed3a4bdd73a2e706ebd8a9a4e4af
#
_cell.length_a   1.000
_cell.length_b   1.000
_cell.length_c   1.000
_cell.angle_alpha   90.00
_cell.angle_beta   90.00
_cell.angle_gamma   90.00
#
_symmetry.space_group_name_H-M   'P 1'
#
loop_
_entity.id
_entity.type
_entity.pdbx_description
1 polymer ?
#
loop_
_entity_poly.entity_id
_entity_poly.type
_entity_poly.pdbx_seq_one_letter_code
_entity_poly.pdbx_strand_id
1 'polypeptide(L)'
;MRAPLATSAATAPETGLPDKLCHNLYIEPNPLDPKRLYMHVETPGSLALEDFAGAIRGMFQADGHASGKVLIGQGTTLSTYLPSTDTAGTITGTLPGSDSIDAAFTETEAFILADGKLCVSDGLLIRRATDGVTSDPVLAIGSTPANVATAAFTYSINGTAYNKTAVAAGTAPGNDVVPLGTYGAVALDIDAAGTITAIEAPANATGYATAALAAAALPDVATTLIRIGYVTASKSDGAFTFGTTALNAANTTVAYTDSATNTGFTDLLTDAGESAFTSVASLGQRGLATLGSRFIYTAVLDLSFTDALSYYTAESSPDSLIGGRVLGEYYYLFGTRTIEVWAQTGDADDPFQLQPGMTLQIGALCRDGIVKTDNSLFFVDDDCNVRRLGVGSAEIISEPWVNRMLRGVSASTIRGFTYADEGHIFVGFRTATGCAVYDVMTGLWHTRGSLTSDTLRWQYFVKAAGSTFVGDADGIFDKYSRDYTSEHMADASTMGTEIVREVTAFAAVSEGRNIIKSIRLEGNKGIGLVSGQGVAPVVQMRLSTDNGQTWSAFRDAALGAQGNYATRTIWRRCGRARPPGVVLHFRKSDPVRMVITGCAVDEDG
;
A
#
# COMPACT_ATOMS: atom_id res chain seq x y z
N MET A 1 -6.76 -38.38 28.96
CA MET A 1 -7.58 -37.90 27.80
C MET A 1 -6.77 -36.90 27.00
N ARG A 2 -7.03 -36.74 25.71
CA ARG A 2 -6.48 -35.65 24.88
C ARG A 2 -7.52 -34.53 24.81
N ALA A 3 -7.10 -33.30 24.99
CA ALA A 3 -7.93 -32.13 24.78
C ALA A 3 -7.57 -31.52 23.42
N PRO A 4 -8.49 -31.51 22.44
CA PRO A 4 -8.24 -30.89 21.16
C PRO A 4 -8.02 -29.37 21.33
N LEU A 5 -6.95 -28.87 20.76
CA LEU A 5 -6.69 -27.44 20.64
C LEU A 5 -7.60 -26.83 19.56
N ALA A 6 -7.98 -25.59 19.74
CA ALA A 6 -8.75 -24.86 18.73
C ALA A 6 -7.92 -24.69 17.45
N THR A 7 -8.41 -25.19 16.34
CA THR A 7 -7.75 -25.08 15.03
C THR A 7 -8.15 -23.82 14.28
N SER A 8 -9.20 -23.14 14.71
CA SER A 8 -9.64 -21.85 14.20
C SER A 8 -10.13 -20.97 15.35
N ALA A 9 -10.07 -19.65 15.17
CA ALA A 9 -10.72 -18.75 16.10
C ALA A 9 -12.23 -18.76 15.85
N ALA A 10 -13.02 -18.58 16.90
CA ALA A 10 -14.46 -18.39 16.79
C ALA A 10 -15.01 -17.71 18.04
N THR A 11 -15.70 -16.60 17.87
CA THR A 11 -16.47 -15.99 18.94
C THR A 11 -17.82 -16.72 19.07
N ALA A 12 -18.18 -17.10 20.28
CA ALA A 12 -19.43 -17.79 20.53
C ALA A 12 -20.63 -16.92 20.10
N PRO A 13 -21.66 -17.51 19.47
CA PRO A 13 -22.85 -16.78 19.02
C PRO A 13 -23.72 -16.29 20.18
N GLU A 14 -23.61 -16.91 21.34
CA GLU A 14 -24.45 -16.63 22.53
C GLU A 14 -23.61 -16.63 23.80
N THR A 15 -24.05 -15.88 24.79
CA THR A 15 -23.49 -15.92 26.15
C THR A 15 -23.66 -17.32 26.77
N GLY A 16 -22.59 -17.84 27.37
CA GLY A 16 -22.59 -19.18 27.98
C GLY A 16 -21.89 -20.25 27.14
N LEU A 17 -21.42 -19.93 25.95
CA LEU A 17 -20.55 -20.79 25.18
C LEU A 17 -19.12 -20.21 25.18
N PRO A 18 -18.10 -21.07 25.25
CA PRO A 18 -16.71 -20.58 25.25
C PRO A 18 -16.27 -20.13 23.86
N ASP A 19 -15.53 -19.04 23.81
CA ASP A 19 -14.81 -18.63 22.60
C ASP A 19 -13.70 -19.63 22.29
N LYS A 20 -13.51 -19.89 21.01
CA LYS A 20 -12.32 -20.60 20.52
C LYS A 20 -11.26 -19.54 20.19
N LEU A 21 -10.12 -19.61 20.84
CA LEU A 21 -8.99 -18.73 20.58
C LEU A 21 -7.92 -19.48 19.77
N CYS A 22 -7.52 -18.87 18.66
CA CYS A 22 -6.31 -19.14 17.93
C CYS A 22 -5.77 -17.75 17.56
N HIS A 23 -5.07 -17.11 18.51
CA HIS A 23 -4.68 -15.71 18.46
C HIS A 23 -3.17 -15.59 18.32
N ASN A 24 -2.71 -14.87 17.31
CA ASN A 24 -1.30 -14.76 16.93
C ASN A 24 -0.59 -16.11 16.74
N LEU A 25 -1.38 -17.10 16.36
CA LEU A 25 -0.94 -18.45 16.00
C LEU A 25 -1.68 -18.85 14.72
N TYR A 26 -1.06 -19.69 13.90
CA TYR A 26 -1.69 -20.31 12.74
C TYR A 26 -1.42 -21.83 12.74
N ILE A 27 -2.10 -22.54 11.87
CA ILE A 27 -2.12 -24.00 11.86
C ILE A 27 -1.27 -24.52 10.71
N GLU A 28 -0.41 -25.49 11.03
CA GLU A 28 0.28 -26.29 10.02
C GLU A 28 -0.05 -27.77 10.18
N PRO A 29 -0.03 -28.55 9.08
CA PRO A 29 -0.07 -30.00 9.18
C PRO A 29 1.10 -30.52 10.01
N ASN A 30 0.84 -31.50 10.89
CA ASN A 30 1.90 -32.12 11.69
C ASN A 30 2.44 -33.37 10.98
N PRO A 31 3.64 -33.32 10.36
CA PRO A 31 4.18 -34.47 9.63
C PRO A 31 4.71 -35.58 10.55
N LEU A 32 4.92 -35.30 11.84
CA LEU A 32 5.57 -36.22 12.76
C LEU A 32 4.60 -37.14 13.51
N ASP A 33 3.33 -36.77 13.62
CA ASP A 33 2.34 -37.59 14.35
C ASP A 33 1.00 -37.63 13.58
N PRO A 34 0.70 -38.70 12.86
CA PRO A 34 -0.55 -38.83 12.11
C PRO A 34 -1.81 -38.82 12.97
N LYS A 35 -1.66 -38.95 14.30
CA LYS A 35 -2.76 -38.83 15.27
C LYS A 35 -2.98 -37.40 15.74
N ARG A 36 -2.08 -36.50 15.41
CA ARG A 36 -2.15 -35.07 15.68
C ARG A 36 -1.98 -34.35 14.35
N LEU A 37 -3.09 -34.19 13.65
CA LEU A 37 -3.14 -33.69 12.29
C LEU A 37 -2.53 -32.29 12.14
N TYR A 38 -2.56 -31.50 13.22
CA TYR A 38 -2.17 -30.09 13.19
C TYR A 38 -1.22 -29.72 14.33
N MET A 39 -0.37 -28.72 14.08
CA MET A 39 0.41 -28.03 15.07
C MET A 39 0.14 -26.53 14.99
N HIS A 40 0.28 -25.82 16.10
CA HIS A 40 0.11 -24.37 16.18
C HIS A 40 1.48 -23.74 16.10
N VAL A 41 1.64 -22.84 15.15
CA VAL A 41 2.89 -22.14 14.85
C VAL A 41 2.70 -20.66 15.09
N GLU A 42 3.73 -20.01 15.60
CA GLU A 42 3.68 -18.59 15.91
C GLU A 42 3.75 -17.72 14.67
N THR A 43 3.00 -16.65 14.71
CA THR A 43 3.00 -15.61 13.67
C THR A 43 4.26 -14.77 13.70
N PRO A 44 4.67 -14.14 12.58
CA PRO A 44 5.83 -13.28 12.50
C PRO A 44 5.82 -12.10 13.48
N GLY A 45 7.01 -11.65 13.85
CA GLY A 45 7.28 -10.34 14.42
C GLY A 45 7.88 -9.39 13.39
N SER A 46 8.49 -8.29 13.84
CA SER A 46 9.05 -7.28 12.95
C SER A 46 10.34 -6.66 13.47
N LEU A 47 11.16 -6.21 12.54
CA LEU A 47 12.40 -5.47 12.77
C LEU A 47 12.22 -4.03 12.30
N ALA A 48 12.54 -3.09 13.15
CA ALA A 48 12.53 -1.66 12.85
C ALA A 48 13.50 -1.33 11.70
N LEU A 49 13.02 -0.56 10.73
CA LEU A 49 13.82 -0.05 9.62
C LEU A 49 13.81 1.47 9.60
N GLU A 50 12.63 2.07 9.48
CA GLU A 50 12.46 3.52 9.38
C GLU A 50 11.26 3.99 10.20
N ASP A 51 11.41 5.19 10.79
CA ASP A 51 10.32 5.92 11.43
C ASP A 51 10.05 7.19 10.63
N PHE A 52 9.02 7.17 9.81
CA PHE A 52 8.61 8.31 9.02
C PHE A 52 7.86 9.35 9.85
N ALA A 53 7.97 10.63 9.50
CA ALA A 53 7.36 11.73 10.25
C ALA A 53 5.83 11.77 10.20
N GLY A 54 5.19 11.02 9.29
CA GLY A 54 3.74 11.02 9.10
C GLY A 54 3.16 9.62 9.00
N ALA A 55 1.87 9.47 9.30
CA ALA A 55 1.14 8.22 9.17
C ALA A 55 1.32 7.59 7.79
N ILE A 56 1.64 6.32 7.73
CA ILE A 56 1.68 5.58 6.46
C ILE A 56 0.24 5.43 5.96
N ARG A 57 0.00 5.81 4.71
CA ARG A 57 -1.31 5.85 4.05
C ARG A 57 -1.45 4.83 2.93
N GLY A 58 -0.35 4.25 2.48
CA GLY A 58 -0.28 3.23 1.45
C GLY A 58 1.15 2.81 1.19
N MET A 59 1.33 1.55 0.81
CA MET A 59 2.62 0.97 0.47
C MET A 59 2.47 0.12 -0.78
N PHE A 60 3.32 0.36 -1.77
CA PHE A 60 3.18 -0.25 -3.09
C PHE A 60 4.54 -0.67 -3.65
N GLN A 61 4.54 -1.72 -4.44
CA GLN A 61 5.70 -2.17 -5.20
C GLN A 61 5.21 -2.89 -6.46
N ALA A 62 5.88 -2.68 -7.56
CA ALA A 62 5.66 -3.42 -8.78
C ALA A 62 6.99 -3.99 -9.28
N ASP A 63 6.96 -5.25 -9.69
CA ASP A 63 8.16 -5.93 -10.21
C ASP A 63 8.63 -5.23 -11.50
N GLY A 64 9.92 -4.94 -11.55
CA GLY A 64 10.54 -4.23 -12.69
C GLY A 64 10.45 -2.71 -12.61
N HIS A 65 9.70 -2.13 -11.68
CA HIS A 65 9.60 -0.69 -11.48
C HIS A 65 10.54 -0.17 -10.41
N ALA A 66 10.99 1.08 -10.57
CA ALA A 66 11.75 1.83 -9.57
C ALA A 66 12.96 1.07 -8.97
N SER A 67 13.63 0.20 -9.73
CA SER A 67 14.74 -0.64 -9.25
C SER A 67 14.37 -1.52 -8.05
N GLY A 68 13.13 -1.94 -7.91
CA GLY A 68 12.65 -2.73 -6.78
C GLY A 68 12.41 -1.92 -5.49
N LYS A 69 12.33 -0.58 -5.59
CA LYS A 69 11.96 0.28 -4.46
C LYS A 69 10.51 0.05 -4.05
N VAL A 70 10.26 0.15 -2.75
CA VAL A 70 8.91 0.29 -2.18
C VAL A 70 8.52 1.76 -2.21
N LEU A 71 7.34 2.05 -2.72
CA LEU A 71 6.73 3.37 -2.67
C LEU A 71 5.88 3.47 -1.40
N ILE A 72 6.09 4.52 -0.62
CA ILE A 72 5.44 4.70 0.69
C ILE A 72 4.82 6.10 0.71
N GLY A 73 3.48 6.15 0.71
CA GLY A 73 2.76 7.38 0.97
C GLY A 73 2.64 7.60 2.48
N GLN A 74 3.24 8.67 2.99
CA GLN A 74 3.21 8.99 4.41
C GLN A 74 2.88 10.47 4.63
N GLY A 75 1.87 10.75 5.48
CA GLY A 75 1.34 12.10 5.62
C GLY A 75 1.05 12.74 4.26
N THR A 76 1.71 13.85 3.94
CA THR A 76 1.66 14.53 2.64
C THR A 76 2.86 14.22 1.74
N THR A 77 3.72 13.29 2.11
CA THR A 77 4.98 12.98 1.43
C THR A 77 4.89 11.62 0.75
N LEU A 78 5.52 11.51 -0.42
CA LEU A 78 5.75 10.24 -1.10
C LEU A 78 7.22 9.86 -0.89
N SER A 79 7.45 8.80 -0.14
CA SER A 79 8.78 8.28 0.15
C SER A 79 9.05 6.99 -0.62
N THR A 80 10.31 6.64 -0.74
CA THR A 80 10.77 5.37 -1.31
C THR A 80 11.68 4.66 -0.31
N TYR A 81 11.69 3.34 -0.36
CA TYR A 81 12.65 2.51 0.38
C TYR A 81 13.26 1.48 -0.54
N LEU A 82 14.58 1.37 -0.56
CA LEU A 82 15.31 0.40 -1.37
C LEU A 82 15.83 -0.75 -0.50
N PRO A 83 15.21 -1.95 -0.55
CA PRO A 83 15.56 -3.06 0.32
C PRO A 83 16.98 -3.59 0.17
N SER A 84 17.60 -3.43 -1.01
CA SER A 84 18.95 -3.96 -1.27
C SER A 84 20.07 -3.18 -0.58
N THR A 85 19.84 -1.92 -0.26
CA THR A 85 20.82 -1.03 0.39
C THR A 85 20.35 -0.48 1.72
N ASP A 86 19.14 -0.86 2.16
CA ASP A 86 18.52 -0.38 3.39
C ASP A 86 18.51 1.18 3.44
N THR A 87 17.97 1.79 2.38
CA THR A 87 17.98 3.25 2.25
C THR A 87 16.60 3.78 1.92
N ALA A 88 16.17 4.76 2.72
CA ALA A 88 14.99 5.56 2.44
C ALA A 88 15.34 6.77 1.55
N GLY A 89 14.37 7.24 0.79
CA GLY A 89 14.45 8.43 -0.03
C GLY A 89 13.08 9.11 -0.11
N THR A 90 13.04 10.30 -0.69
CA THR A 90 11.79 11.08 -0.84
C THR A 90 11.62 11.51 -2.28
N ILE A 91 10.40 11.38 -2.80
CA ILE A 91 10.00 11.97 -4.08
C ILE A 91 9.49 13.37 -3.80
N THR A 92 10.01 14.35 -4.53
CA THR A 92 9.61 15.75 -4.37
C THR A 92 8.15 15.94 -4.80
N GLY A 93 7.37 16.64 -3.98
CA GLY A 93 5.97 16.94 -4.23
C GLY A 93 5.13 16.73 -2.98
N THR A 94 3.84 17.01 -3.07
CA THR A 94 2.91 16.93 -1.94
C THR A 94 1.69 16.11 -2.30
N LEU A 95 1.46 15.01 -1.58
CA LEU A 95 0.25 14.20 -1.71
C LEU A 95 -0.94 14.93 -1.06
N PRO A 96 -2.08 15.01 -1.72
CA PRO A 96 -3.27 15.62 -1.13
C PRO A 96 -3.88 14.77 -0.02
N GLY A 97 -4.61 15.43 0.90
CA GLY A 97 -5.46 14.83 1.91
C GLY A 97 -4.75 13.96 2.93
N SER A 98 -5.55 13.16 3.64
CA SER A 98 -5.12 12.25 4.71
C SER A 98 -5.63 10.81 4.56
N ASP A 99 -6.45 10.54 3.54
CA ASP A 99 -7.04 9.22 3.29
C ASP A 99 -6.03 8.20 2.81
N SER A 100 -6.43 6.93 2.79
CA SER A 100 -5.60 5.87 2.21
C SER A 100 -5.34 6.12 0.73
N ILE A 101 -4.11 5.84 0.33
CA ILE A 101 -3.63 5.95 -1.05
C ILE A 101 -3.90 4.63 -1.78
N ASP A 102 -4.22 4.72 -3.06
CA ASP A 102 -4.22 3.58 -3.99
C ASP A 102 -3.20 3.84 -5.09
N ALA A 103 -2.57 2.81 -5.64
CA ALA A 103 -1.63 2.96 -6.72
C ALA A 103 -1.69 1.81 -7.72
N ALA A 104 -1.42 2.14 -8.98
CA ALA A 104 -1.24 1.22 -10.08
C ALA A 104 -0.02 1.62 -10.90
N PHE A 105 0.51 0.69 -11.68
CA PHE A 105 1.75 0.89 -12.41
C PHE A 105 1.59 0.46 -13.86
N THR A 106 2.16 1.26 -14.77
CA THR A 106 2.51 0.85 -16.13
C THR A 106 4.00 0.50 -16.17
N GLU A 107 4.56 0.18 -17.33
CA GLU A 107 6.01 -0.02 -17.45
C GLU A 107 6.82 1.24 -17.16
N THR A 108 6.23 2.41 -17.32
CA THR A 108 6.94 3.68 -17.30
C THR A 108 6.54 4.62 -16.16
N GLU A 109 5.36 4.46 -15.57
CA GLU A 109 4.79 5.44 -14.65
C GLU A 109 4.02 4.79 -13.50
N ALA A 110 3.95 5.49 -12.38
CA ALA A 110 3.07 5.17 -11.25
C ALA A 110 1.84 6.07 -11.28
N PHE A 111 0.67 5.47 -11.22
CA PHE A 111 -0.62 6.12 -11.16
C PHE A 111 -1.14 6.07 -9.73
N ILE A 112 -1.26 7.22 -9.09
CA ILE A 112 -1.50 7.35 -7.65
C ILE A 112 -2.80 8.09 -7.41
N LEU A 113 -3.65 7.51 -6.58
CA LEU A 113 -4.87 8.13 -6.08
C LEU A 113 -4.69 8.53 -4.62
N ALA A 114 -4.87 9.81 -4.31
CA ALA A 114 -4.86 10.34 -2.95
C ALA A 114 -5.98 11.37 -2.80
N ASP A 115 -6.86 11.23 -1.80
CA ASP A 115 -7.97 12.14 -1.51
C ASP A 115 -8.85 12.45 -2.75
N GLY A 116 -9.19 11.41 -3.51
CA GLY A 116 -10.01 11.54 -4.72
C GLY A 116 -9.33 12.24 -5.90
N LYS A 117 -8.05 12.57 -5.80
CA LYS A 117 -7.25 13.18 -6.87
C LYS A 117 -6.26 12.20 -7.44
N LEU A 118 -6.06 12.27 -8.75
CA LEU A 118 -5.11 11.43 -9.47
C LEU A 118 -3.80 12.17 -9.67
N CYS A 119 -2.71 11.52 -9.33
CA CYS A 119 -1.36 12.01 -9.55
C CYS A 119 -0.57 10.97 -10.34
N VAL A 120 0.34 11.42 -11.18
CA VAL A 120 1.26 10.57 -11.93
C VAL A 120 2.67 10.85 -11.44
N SER A 121 3.41 9.80 -11.11
CA SER A 121 4.82 9.92 -10.74
C SER A 121 5.69 9.19 -11.76
N ASP A 122 6.59 9.93 -12.38
CA ASP A 122 7.71 9.41 -13.16
C ASP A 122 9.01 9.32 -12.35
N GLY A 123 9.07 9.97 -11.20
CA GLY A 123 10.22 9.97 -10.28
C GLY A 123 10.56 8.63 -9.63
N LEU A 124 9.72 7.61 -9.82
CA LEU A 124 9.99 6.23 -9.46
C LEU A 124 10.81 5.50 -10.52
N LEU A 125 10.86 6.04 -11.73
CA LEU A 125 11.34 5.32 -12.89
C LEU A 125 12.77 5.69 -13.14
N ILE A 126 13.62 4.71 -13.20
CA ILE A 126 15.05 4.80 -13.43
C ILE A 126 15.38 5.45 -14.79
N ARG A 127 14.43 5.55 -15.68
CA ARG A 127 14.63 6.05 -17.05
C ARG A 127 14.34 7.54 -17.23
N ARG A 128 13.69 8.16 -16.24
CA ARG A 128 13.53 9.61 -16.16
C ARG A 128 13.72 10.01 -14.71
N ALA A 129 14.94 10.11 -14.26
CA ALA A 129 15.19 11.13 -13.29
C ALA A 129 14.51 12.36 -13.85
N THR A 130 13.79 13.04 -13.01
CA THR A 130 13.04 14.24 -13.30
C THR A 130 13.92 15.24 -14.06
N ASP A 131 14.06 15.03 -15.38
CA ASP A 131 14.72 15.98 -16.25
C ASP A 131 13.83 17.20 -16.30
N GLY A 132 14.28 18.29 -15.79
CA GLY A 132 13.52 19.51 -15.68
C GLY A 132 14.08 20.46 -14.65
N VAL A 133 13.44 21.59 -14.54
CA VAL A 133 13.75 22.60 -13.53
C VAL A 133 13.22 22.14 -12.17
N THR A 134 14.08 22.08 -11.15
CA THR A 134 13.71 21.64 -9.80
C THR A 134 13.52 22.80 -8.82
N SER A 135 13.90 24.03 -9.19
CA SER A 135 13.52 25.27 -8.52
C SER A 135 13.32 26.37 -9.55
N ASP A 136 12.43 27.30 -9.26
CA ASP A 136 11.98 28.35 -10.17
C ASP A 136 13.16 29.21 -10.70
N PRO A 137 13.38 29.28 -12.03
CA PRO A 137 14.42 30.09 -12.64
C PRO A 137 14.12 31.60 -12.62
N VAL A 138 12.88 31.99 -12.40
CA VAL A 138 12.40 33.40 -12.37
C VAL A 138 12.95 34.20 -13.55
N LEU A 139 12.38 33.98 -14.73
CA LEU A 139 12.77 34.73 -15.94
C LEU A 139 12.36 36.18 -15.81
N ALA A 140 13.28 37.09 -16.11
CA ALA A 140 13.06 38.53 -16.02
C ALA A 140 13.92 39.29 -17.05
N ILE A 141 13.69 40.58 -17.17
CA ILE A 141 14.58 41.45 -17.98
C ILE A 141 15.99 41.50 -17.37
N GLY A 142 17.01 41.31 -18.19
CA GLY A 142 18.40 41.40 -17.78
C GLY A 142 18.89 42.82 -17.50
N SER A 143 20.04 42.94 -16.84
CA SER A 143 20.73 44.24 -16.74
C SER A 143 21.18 44.75 -18.11
N THR A 144 21.31 43.86 -19.11
CA THR A 144 21.30 44.22 -20.53
C THR A 144 19.85 44.15 -21.01
N PRO A 145 19.16 45.26 -21.31
CA PRO A 145 17.70 45.28 -21.49
C PRO A 145 17.15 44.47 -22.67
N ALA A 146 17.96 44.04 -23.61
CA ALA A 146 17.57 43.15 -24.70
C ALA A 146 17.68 41.66 -24.35
N ASN A 147 18.21 41.32 -23.17
CA ASN A 147 18.47 39.96 -22.72
C ASN A 147 17.47 39.52 -21.64
N VAL A 148 17.33 38.21 -21.51
CA VAL A 148 16.51 37.57 -20.47
C VAL A 148 17.39 37.04 -19.34
N ALA A 149 17.21 37.59 -18.15
CA ALA A 149 17.90 37.18 -16.92
C ALA A 149 17.21 35.96 -16.26
N THR A 150 17.98 35.22 -15.45
CA THR A 150 17.48 34.19 -14.56
C THR A 150 17.95 34.41 -13.13
N ALA A 151 17.15 34.07 -12.14
CA ALA A 151 17.61 33.86 -10.77
C ALA A 151 18.55 32.64 -10.68
N ALA A 152 19.08 32.34 -9.52
CA ALA A 152 19.74 31.07 -9.27
C ALA A 152 18.67 29.95 -9.17
N PHE A 153 18.88 28.84 -9.84
CA PHE A 153 17.94 27.71 -9.84
C PHE A 153 18.68 26.38 -9.91
N THR A 154 17.94 25.31 -9.64
CA THR A 154 18.40 23.93 -9.75
C THR A 154 17.63 23.22 -10.86
N TYR A 155 18.27 22.29 -11.53
CA TYR A 155 17.68 21.48 -12.61
C TYR A 155 18.33 20.11 -12.67
N SER A 156 17.70 19.18 -13.36
CA SER A 156 18.17 17.80 -13.52
C SER A 156 18.19 17.41 -15.00
N ILE A 157 19.25 16.75 -15.44
CA ILE A 157 19.39 16.16 -16.78
C ILE A 157 19.90 14.73 -16.63
N ASN A 158 19.22 13.75 -17.22
CA ASN A 158 19.55 12.33 -17.13
C ASN A 158 19.76 11.86 -15.67
N GLY A 159 18.95 12.38 -14.76
CA GLY A 159 19.03 12.05 -13.34
C GLY A 159 20.15 12.73 -12.55
N THR A 160 20.93 13.53 -13.17
CA THR A 160 21.99 14.27 -12.48
C THR A 160 21.49 15.67 -12.16
N ALA A 161 21.55 16.05 -10.88
CA ALA A 161 21.18 17.37 -10.41
C ALA A 161 22.31 18.39 -10.66
N TYR A 162 21.93 19.56 -11.12
CA TYR A 162 22.82 20.67 -11.41
C TYR A 162 22.35 21.95 -10.74
N ASN A 163 23.26 22.83 -10.41
CA ASN A 163 22.99 24.16 -9.89
C ASN A 163 23.41 25.22 -10.91
N LYS A 164 22.49 26.13 -11.23
CA LYS A 164 22.77 27.30 -12.04
C LYS A 164 22.79 28.54 -11.17
N THR A 165 23.90 29.30 -11.23
CA THR A 165 23.95 30.62 -10.61
C THR A 165 23.15 31.64 -11.43
N ALA A 166 22.66 32.69 -10.76
CA ALA A 166 21.93 33.76 -11.43
C ALA A 166 22.69 34.36 -12.61
N VAL A 167 22.00 34.61 -13.71
CA VAL A 167 22.54 35.26 -14.91
C VAL A 167 21.94 36.66 -15.02
N ALA A 168 22.44 37.58 -14.22
CA ALA A 168 21.90 38.96 -14.11
C ALA A 168 22.00 39.77 -15.41
N ALA A 169 23.07 39.61 -16.21
CA ALA A 169 23.18 40.26 -17.50
C ALA A 169 22.20 39.69 -18.53
N GLY A 170 21.74 38.48 -18.30
CA GLY A 170 20.81 37.76 -19.14
C GLY A 170 21.45 37.09 -20.36
N THR A 171 20.69 36.16 -20.93
CA THR A 171 21.00 35.49 -22.20
C THR A 171 20.31 36.22 -23.32
N ALA A 172 21.02 36.46 -24.44
CA ALA A 172 20.42 37.05 -25.63
C ALA A 172 19.37 36.09 -26.22
N PRO A 173 18.12 36.55 -26.38
CA PRO A 173 17.01 35.68 -26.81
C PRO A 173 16.92 35.50 -28.33
N GLY A 174 18.06 35.39 -29.02
CA GLY A 174 18.14 35.27 -30.47
C GLY A 174 18.16 36.58 -31.23
N ASN A 175 17.71 36.56 -32.49
CA ASN A 175 17.69 37.73 -33.36
C ASN A 175 16.48 37.74 -34.31
N ASP A 176 15.43 36.95 -34.02
CA ASP A 176 14.22 36.89 -34.84
C ASP A 176 13.50 38.24 -34.86
N VAL A 177 12.97 38.57 -36.03
CA VAL A 177 12.26 39.83 -36.29
C VAL A 177 10.74 39.55 -36.26
N VAL A 178 10.07 40.09 -35.25
CA VAL A 178 8.62 40.01 -35.08
C VAL A 178 7.97 41.22 -35.80
N PRO A 179 7.11 41.00 -36.80
CA PRO A 179 6.44 42.08 -37.51
C PRO A 179 5.56 42.95 -36.61
N LEU A 180 5.29 44.18 -37.06
CA LEU A 180 4.42 45.13 -36.34
C LEU A 180 3.11 44.53 -35.88
N GLY A 181 2.80 44.66 -34.59
CA GLY A 181 1.51 44.26 -34.00
C GLY A 181 1.26 42.76 -33.92
N THR A 182 2.27 41.94 -34.18
CA THR A 182 2.22 40.49 -34.06
C THR A 182 3.10 40.00 -32.90
N TYR A 183 3.09 38.71 -32.63
CA TYR A 183 3.89 38.09 -31.56
C TYR A 183 4.96 37.16 -32.10
N GLY A 184 6.09 37.14 -31.40
CA GLY A 184 7.13 36.11 -31.50
C GLY A 184 7.40 35.46 -30.17
N ALA A 185 8.06 34.31 -30.16
CA ALA A 185 8.42 33.58 -28.93
C ALA A 185 9.85 33.03 -29.04
N VAL A 186 10.56 33.03 -27.92
CA VAL A 186 11.88 32.43 -27.77
C VAL A 186 11.94 31.64 -26.50
N ALA A 187 12.30 30.36 -26.60
CA ALA A 187 12.57 29.50 -25.46
C ALA A 187 14.01 29.62 -25.00
N LEU A 188 14.24 29.36 -23.74
CA LEU A 188 15.57 29.25 -23.14
C LEU A 188 15.77 27.82 -22.65
N ASP A 189 16.72 27.11 -23.25
CA ASP A 189 17.05 25.73 -22.92
C ASP A 189 18.45 25.65 -22.32
N ILE A 190 18.68 24.80 -21.30
CA ILE A 190 19.96 24.67 -20.58
C ILE A 190 20.50 23.24 -20.75
N ASP A 191 21.82 23.13 -20.90
CA ASP A 191 22.56 21.88 -20.97
C ASP A 191 23.18 21.45 -19.61
N ALA A 192 23.79 20.28 -19.58
CA ALA A 192 24.48 19.74 -18.39
C ALA A 192 25.72 20.57 -17.98
N ALA A 193 26.29 21.35 -18.90
CA ALA A 193 27.41 22.28 -18.61
C ALA A 193 26.91 23.62 -18.03
N GLY A 194 25.59 23.83 -17.96
CA GLY A 194 24.98 25.05 -17.49
C GLY A 194 24.94 26.18 -18.55
N THR A 195 25.08 25.82 -19.82
CA THR A 195 24.98 26.79 -20.93
C THR A 195 23.50 26.98 -21.29
N ILE A 196 23.02 28.23 -21.25
CA ILE A 196 21.66 28.56 -21.66
C ILE A 196 21.69 28.96 -23.14
N THR A 197 20.88 28.30 -23.95
CA THR A 197 20.74 28.55 -25.39
C THR A 197 19.32 29.05 -25.66
N ALA A 198 19.21 30.07 -26.49
CA ALA A 198 17.94 30.61 -26.98
C ALA A 198 17.50 29.82 -28.22
N ILE A 199 16.24 29.36 -28.21
CA ILE A 199 15.60 28.61 -29.31
C ILE A 199 14.38 29.41 -29.78
N GLU A 200 14.47 29.96 -30.99
CA GLU A 200 13.41 30.80 -31.58
C GLU A 200 12.26 29.94 -32.11
N ALA A 201 11.02 30.45 -32.01
CA ALA A 201 9.92 29.91 -32.79
C ALA A 201 10.22 30.02 -34.29
N PRO A 202 9.77 29.10 -35.15
CA PRO A 202 10.00 29.17 -36.58
C PRO A 202 9.61 30.53 -37.15
N ALA A 203 10.49 31.11 -37.99
CA ALA A 203 10.25 32.39 -38.61
C ALA A 203 8.91 32.41 -39.35
N ASN A 204 8.03 33.35 -38.98
CA ASN A 204 6.75 33.59 -39.63
C ASN A 204 6.72 34.97 -40.21
N ALA A 205 6.75 35.07 -41.55
CA ALA A 205 6.82 36.36 -42.26
C ALA A 205 5.65 37.32 -41.95
N THR A 206 4.52 36.77 -41.46
CA THR A 206 3.36 37.55 -41.03
C THR A 206 3.27 37.69 -39.51
N GLY A 207 4.18 37.07 -38.76
CA GLY A 207 4.13 36.97 -37.31
C GLY A 207 2.99 36.09 -36.80
N TYR A 208 2.89 35.87 -35.49
CA TYR A 208 1.83 35.11 -34.85
C TYR A 208 0.74 36.06 -34.31
N ALA A 209 -0.51 35.71 -34.51
CA ALA A 209 -1.66 36.55 -34.10
C ALA A 209 -1.79 36.75 -32.57
N THR A 210 -1.32 35.77 -31.78
CA THR A 210 -1.35 35.83 -30.31
C THR A 210 -0.05 35.30 -29.70
N ALA A 211 0.24 35.67 -28.46
CA ALA A 211 1.35 35.16 -27.68
C ALA A 211 1.27 33.62 -27.49
N ALA A 212 0.06 33.08 -27.29
CA ALA A 212 -0.16 31.64 -27.15
C ALA A 212 0.21 30.86 -28.43
N LEU A 213 -0.16 31.37 -29.61
CA LEU A 213 0.23 30.76 -30.89
C LEU A 213 1.73 30.82 -31.14
N ALA A 214 2.40 31.92 -30.75
CA ALA A 214 3.84 32.02 -30.83
C ALA A 214 4.54 31.04 -29.90
N ALA A 215 4.07 30.90 -28.67
CA ALA A 215 4.59 29.92 -27.70
C ALA A 215 4.38 28.48 -28.16
N ALA A 216 3.20 28.17 -28.71
CA ALA A 216 2.89 26.82 -29.24
C ALA A 216 3.71 26.45 -30.49
N ALA A 217 4.29 27.40 -31.17
CA ALA A 217 5.18 27.20 -32.32
C ALA A 217 6.64 26.94 -31.92
N LEU A 218 6.99 27.03 -30.64
CA LEU A 218 8.35 26.73 -30.18
C LEU A 218 8.70 25.27 -30.46
N PRO A 219 9.90 24.96 -30.96
CA PRO A 219 10.34 23.58 -31.19
C PRO A 219 10.38 22.78 -29.90
N ASP A 220 10.21 21.44 -30.02
CA ASP A 220 10.42 20.52 -28.92
C ASP A 220 11.85 20.62 -28.38
N VAL A 221 11.99 20.37 -27.07
CA VAL A 221 13.28 20.41 -26.39
C VAL A 221 14.13 19.22 -26.84
N ALA A 222 15.39 19.45 -27.19
CA ALA A 222 16.29 18.33 -27.49
C ALA A 222 16.56 17.48 -26.23
N THR A 223 16.73 16.17 -26.40
CA THR A 223 16.89 15.19 -25.31
C THR A 223 18.08 15.45 -24.36
N THR A 224 19.01 16.31 -24.76
CA THR A 224 20.19 16.70 -23.95
C THR A 224 20.02 18.05 -23.26
N LEU A 225 18.88 18.70 -23.44
CA LEU A 225 18.58 20.03 -22.94
C LEU A 225 17.31 20.01 -22.07
N ILE A 226 17.19 21.00 -21.19
CA ILE A 226 15.99 21.26 -20.38
C ILE A 226 15.49 22.66 -20.69
N ARG A 227 14.21 22.82 -20.98
CA ARG A 227 13.59 24.13 -21.12
C ARG A 227 13.41 24.77 -19.75
N ILE A 228 13.99 25.95 -19.54
CA ILE A 228 13.86 26.72 -18.30
C ILE A 228 12.71 27.73 -18.35
N GLY A 229 12.19 27.98 -19.54
CA GLY A 229 11.07 28.87 -19.78
C GLY A 229 11.10 29.46 -21.18
N TYR A 230 10.20 30.38 -21.43
CA TYR A 230 10.17 31.13 -22.70
C TYR A 230 9.70 32.57 -22.48
N VAL A 231 10.03 33.41 -23.46
CA VAL A 231 9.58 34.80 -23.52
C VAL A 231 8.78 35.03 -24.80
N THR A 232 7.66 35.73 -24.69
CA THR A 232 6.92 36.22 -25.86
C THR A 232 7.01 37.74 -25.92
N ALA A 233 7.14 38.29 -27.13
CA ALA A 233 7.21 39.72 -27.33
C ALA A 233 6.38 40.17 -28.54
N SER A 234 5.85 41.41 -28.46
CA SER A 234 5.21 42.12 -29.54
C SER A 234 5.47 43.61 -29.41
N LYS A 235 5.36 44.38 -30.53
CA LYS A 235 5.52 45.82 -30.53
C LYS A 235 4.47 46.49 -31.43
N SER A 236 3.80 47.53 -30.93
CA SER A 236 2.67 48.15 -31.60
C SER A 236 3.02 49.37 -32.48
N ASP A 237 4.29 49.80 -32.50
CA ASP A 237 4.73 50.99 -33.26
C ASP A 237 5.88 50.66 -34.22
N GLY A 238 6.22 49.40 -34.44
CA GLY A 238 7.29 48.97 -35.34
C GLY A 238 7.58 47.49 -35.18
N ALA A 239 8.57 46.96 -35.90
CA ALA A 239 9.03 45.60 -35.70
C ALA A 239 9.78 45.47 -34.37
N PHE A 240 9.68 44.31 -33.73
CA PHE A 240 10.46 43.92 -32.56
C PHE A 240 11.53 42.92 -32.99
N THR A 241 12.78 43.14 -32.59
CA THR A 241 13.86 42.19 -32.87
C THR A 241 14.41 41.66 -31.56
N PHE A 242 14.28 40.35 -31.35
CA PHE A 242 14.87 39.69 -30.17
C PHE A 242 16.40 39.94 -30.12
N GLY A 243 16.96 40.05 -28.91
CA GLY A 243 18.38 40.31 -28.68
C GLY A 243 18.88 41.71 -29.07
N THR A 244 18.06 42.53 -29.74
CA THR A 244 18.43 43.88 -30.18
C THR A 244 17.48 44.93 -29.58
N THR A 245 16.18 44.75 -29.73
CA THR A 245 15.20 45.64 -29.13
C THR A 245 15.12 45.37 -27.61
N ALA A 246 15.20 46.45 -26.82
CA ALA A 246 15.05 46.30 -25.36
C ALA A 246 13.68 45.74 -25.00
N LEU A 247 13.64 44.76 -24.10
CA LEU A 247 12.42 44.11 -23.65
C LEU A 247 11.47 45.07 -22.90
N ASN A 248 12.00 46.22 -22.44
CA ASN A 248 11.21 47.30 -21.83
C ASN A 248 11.12 48.55 -22.75
N ALA A 249 11.35 48.39 -24.05
CA ALA A 249 11.18 49.49 -24.99
C ALA A 249 9.72 50.03 -24.99
N ALA A 250 9.55 51.29 -25.35
CA ALA A 250 8.21 51.88 -25.46
C ALA A 250 7.36 51.07 -26.46
N ASN A 251 6.06 50.94 -26.16
CA ASN A 251 5.06 50.23 -26.99
C ASN A 251 5.37 48.75 -27.23
N THR A 252 6.19 48.15 -26.36
CA THR A 252 6.51 46.71 -26.37
C THR A 252 5.70 46.00 -25.28
N THR A 253 5.08 44.84 -25.62
CA THR A 253 4.47 43.92 -24.69
C THR A 253 5.33 42.66 -24.60
N VAL A 254 5.81 42.36 -23.40
CA VAL A 254 6.66 41.17 -23.13
C VAL A 254 6.06 40.38 -21.99
N ALA A 255 5.99 39.07 -22.16
CA ALA A 255 5.61 38.14 -21.10
C ALA A 255 6.69 37.07 -20.92
N TYR A 256 7.05 36.81 -19.67
CA TYR A 256 7.97 35.75 -19.27
C TYR A 256 7.13 34.60 -18.71
N THR A 257 7.43 33.39 -19.11
CA THR A 257 6.81 32.18 -18.62
C THR A 257 7.89 31.19 -18.19
N ASP A 258 8.00 30.98 -16.90
CA ASP A 258 8.92 30.01 -16.34
C ASP A 258 8.38 28.58 -16.59
N SER A 259 9.28 27.63 -16.83
CA SER A 259 8.91 26.22 -16.83
C SER A 259 8.46 25.81 -15.45
N ALA A 260 7.40 25.01 -15.37
CA ALA A 260 6.95 24.44 -14.11
C ALA A 260 8.09 23.65 -13.44
N THR A 261 8.25 23.85 -12.14
CA THR A 261 9.22 23.05 -11.37
C THR A 261 8.77 21.60 -11.38
N ASN A 262 9.69 20.71 -11.76
CA ASN A 262 9.43 19.29 -11.69
C ASN A 262 9.47 18.83 -10.23
N THR A 263 8.31 18.50 -9.67
CA THR A 263 8.14 18.11 -8.27
C THR A 263 8.17 16.60 -8.06
N GLY A 264 8.42 15.80 -9.11
CA GLY A 264 8.46 14.35 -9.04
C GLY A 264 7.11 13.66 -9.20
N PHE A 265 6.01 14.40 -9.20
CA PHE A 265 4.70 13.95 -9.69
C PHE A 265 3.86 15.12 -10.18
N THR A 266 2.98 14.81 -11.11
CA THR A 266 2.05 15.76 -11.74
C THR A 266 0.63 15.30 -11.51
N ASP A 267 -0.30 16.25 -11.45
CA ASP A 267 -1.74 15.93 -11.47
C ASP A 267 -2.11 15.38 -12.85
N LEU A 268 -3.00 14.38 -12.86
CA LEU A 268 -3.60 13.93 -14.12
C LEU A 268 -4.46 15.07 -14.68
N LEU A 269 -4.21 15.43 -15.92
CA LEU A 269 -5.03 16.39 -16.63
C LEU A 269 -6.23 15.69 -17.27
N THR A 270 -7.43 16.06 -16.87
CA THR A 270 -8.68 15.60 -17.48
C THR A 270 -9.37 16.77 -18.19
N ASP A 271 -9.81 16.58 -19.43
CA ASP A 271 -10.55 17.59 -20.18
C ASP A 271 -11.85 18.01 -19.48
N ALA A 272 -12.48 17.08 -18.75
CA ALA A 272 -13.72 17.31 -18.04
C ALA A 272 -13.53 17.94 -16.64
N GLY A 273 -12.28 18.12 -16.16
CA GLY A 273 -11.99 18.64 -14.81
C GLY A 273 -12.50 17.73 -13.71
N GLU A 274 -12.46 16.42 -13.91
CA GLU A 274 -13.02 15.41 -13.03
C GLU A 274 -12.25 15.30 -11.71
N SER A 275 -12.98 15.00 -10.66
CA SER A 275 -12.45 14.81 -9.30
C SER A 275 -13.29 13.77 -8.53
N ALA A 276 -12.86 13.40 -7.33
CA ALA A 276 -13.51 12.40 -6.47
C ALA A 276 -13.41 10.96 -7.00
N PHE A 277 -12.26 10.60 -7.52
CA PHE A 277 -11.97 9.22 -7.91
C PHE A 277 -11.93 8.28 -6.70
N THR A 278 -12.31 7.03 -6.91
CA THR A 278 -12.43 6.03 -5.84
C THR A 278 -11.36 4.96 -5.87
N SER A 279 -10.84 4.57 -7.04
CA SER A 279 -9.72 3.64 -7.15
C SER A 279 -8.96 3.80 -8.45
N VAL A 280 -7.73 3.24 -8.47
CA VAL A 280 -6.91 3.15 -9.67
C VAL A 280 -6.49 1.72 -9.98
N ALA A 281 -6.26 1.43 -11.25
CA ALA A 281 -5.77 0.16 -11.75
C ALA A 281 -4.95 0.38 -13.02
N SER A 282 -4.28 -0.65 -13.50
CA SER A 282 -3.59 -0.63 -14.80
C SER A 282 -3.87 -1.92 -15.56
N LEU A 283 -4.27 -1.79 -16.83
CA LEU A 283 -4.47 -2.91 -17.74
C LEU A 283 -4.02 -2.53 -19.14
N GLY A 284 -3.15 -3.34 -19.75
CA GLY A 284 -2.63 -3.11 -21.09
C GLY A 284 -1.86 -1.79 -21.23
N GLN A 285 -1.06 -1.43 -20.22
CA GLN A 285 -0.27 -0.20 -20.17
C GLN A 285 -1.11 1.10 -20.21
N ARG A 286 -2.40 0.99 -19.86
CA ARG A 286 -3.30 2.13 -19.66
C ARG A 286 -3.60 2.28 -18.17
N GLY A 287 -3.70 3.48 -17.68
CA GLY A 287 -4.29 3.78 -16.38
C GLY A 287 -5.80 3.72 -16.44
N LEU A 288 -6.41 3.16 -15.41
CA LEU A 288 -7.85 3.08 -15.22
C LEU A 288 -8.19 3.72 -13.89
N ALA A 289 -9.18 4.59 -13.85
CA ALA A 289 -9.66 5.20 -12.61
C ALA A 289 -11.18 5.17 -12.53
N THR A 290 -11.72 4.81 -11.38
CA THR A 290 -13.17 4.73 -11.15
C THR A 290 -13.71 6.04 -10.57
N LEU A 291 -14.87 6.47 -11.06
CA LEU A 291 -15.55 7.70 -10.66
C LEU A 291 -17.07 7.54 -10.76
N GLY A 292 -17.78 7.65 -9.65
CA GLY A 292 -19.24 7.52 -9.64
C GLY A 292 -19.71 6.17 -10.17
N SER A 293 -20.39 6.14 -11.34
CA SER A 293 -20.83 4.92 -12.03
C SER A 293 -20.02 4.57 -13.27
N ARG A 294 -18.86 5.20 -13.47
CA ARG A 294 -18.03 5.01 -14.67
C ARG A 294 -16.55 4.82 -14.31
N PHE A 295 -15.78 4.34 -15.25
CA PHE A 295 -14.32 4.42 -15.20
C PHE A 295 -13.78 5.18 -16.39
N ILE A 296 -12.72 5.93 -16.16
CA ILE A 296 -11.94 6.59 -17.20
C ILE A 296 -10.69 5.78 -17.51
N TYR A 297 -10.13 5.98 -18.69
CA TYR A 297 -8.87 5.36 -19.08
C TYR A 297 -7.95 6.34 -19.78
N THR A 298 -6.64 6.12 -19.63
CA THR A 298 -5.59 6.94 -20.28
C THR A 298 -5.16 6.36 -21.61
N ALA A 299 -4.31 7.08 -22.34
CA ALA A 299 -3.60 6.54 -23.48
C ALA A 299 -2.64 5.41 -23.06
N VAL A 300 -2.16 4.62 -24.03
CA VAL A 300 -1.15 3.58 -23.77
C VAL A 300 0.18 4.23 -23.42
N LEU A 301 0.79 3.80 -22.30
CA LEU A 301 2.09 4.31 -21.79
C LEU A 301 2.13 5.80 -21.47
N ASP A 302 0.97 6.43 -21.31
CA ASP A 302 0.84 7.82 -20.89
C ASP A 302 -0.27 7.95 -19.87
N LEU A 303 0.09 8.18 -18.63
CA LEU A 303 -0.84 8.36 -17.51
C LEU A 303 -1.15 9.83 -17.21
N SER A 304 -0.53 10.76 -17.92
CA SER A 304 -0.59 12.19 -17.60
C SER A 304 -1.85 12.89 -18.09
N PHE A 305 -2.57 12.28 -19.04
CA PHE A 305 -3.75 12.89 -19.67
C PHE A 305 -4.85 11.88 -19.97
N THR A 306 -6.11 12.29 -19.85
CA THR A 306 -7.28 11.57 -20.34
C THR A 306 -8.24 12.52 -21.06
N ASP A 307 -8.70 12.11 -22.23
CA ASP A 307 -9.72 12.80 -23.01
C ASP A 307 -11.11 12.67 -22.35
N ALA A 308 -11.94 13.70 -22.47
CA ALA A 308 -13.29 13.73 -21.90
C ALA A 308 -14.21 12.59 -22.39
N LEU A 309 -13.92 11.98 -23.55
CA LEU A 309 -14.66 10.85 -24.11
C LEU A 309 -14.04 9.48 -23.77
N SER A 310 -12.89 9.45 -23.11
CA SER A 310 -12.20 8.21 -22.72
C SER A 310 -12.78 7.60 -21.44
N TYR A 311 -14.04 7.19 -21.47
CA TYR A 311 -14.71 6.54 -20.34
C TYR A 311 -15.71 5.47 -20.77
N TYR A 312 -16.04 4.57 -19.85
CA TYR A 312 -17.15 3.63 -19.94
C TYR A 312 -18.02 3.71 -18.70
N THR A 313 -19.33 3.57 -18.90
CA THR A 313 -20.30 3.55 -17.82
C THR A 313 -20.63 2.11 -17.42
N ALA A 314 -20.64 1.82 -16.12
CA ALA A 314 -21.14 0.57 -15.60
C ALA A 314 -22.67 0.62 -15.61
N GLU A 315 -23.28 -0.14 -16.53
CA GLU A 315 -24.72 -0.02 -16.84
C GLU A 315 -25.55 -1.21 -16.33
N SER A 316 -24.92 -2.27 -15.83
CA SER A 316 -25.63 -3.48 -15.39
C SER A 316 -26.54 -3.22 -14.18
N SER A 317 -26.23 -2.22 -13.38
CA SER A 317 -27.05 -1.78 -12.25
C SER A 317 -26.79 -0.28 -11.97
N PRO A 318 -27.82 0.48 -11.53
CA PRO A 318 -27.64 1.87 -11.12
C PRO A 318 -27.01 1.95 -9.73
N ASP A 319 -25.80 1.45 -9.58
CA ASP A 319 -25.03 1.51 -8.32
C ASP A 319 -23.73 2.31 -8.49
N SER A 320 -23.19 2.77 -7.37
CA SER A 320 -21.94 3.51 -7.35
C SER A 320 -20.76 2.55 -7.29
N LEU A 321 -19.70 2.85 -8.04
CA LEU A 321 -18.48 2.07 -8.02
C LEU A 321 -17.70 2.32 -6.71
N ILE A 322 -17.38 1.25 -6.02
CA ILE A 322 -16.54 1.23 -4.83
C ILE A 322 -15.06 1.20 -5.21
N GLY A 323 -14.72 0.47 -6.27
CA GLY A 323 -13.36 0.38 -6.78
C GLY A 323 -13.21 -0.59 -7.93
N GLY A 324 -12.02 -0.60 -8.52
CA GLY A 324 -11.67 -1.52 -9.60
C GLY A 324 -10.36 -2.24 -9.32
N ARG A 325 -10.26 -3.51 -9.71
CA ARG A 325 -9.03 -4.30 -9.61
C ARG A 325 -8.85 -5.17 -10.85
N VAL A 326 -7.61 -5.33 -11.25
CA VAL A 326 -7.24 -6.18 -12.39
C VAL A 326 -6.82 -7.56 -11.91
N LEU A 327 -7.43 -8.59 -12.46
CA LEU A 327 -7.05 -9.99 -12.26
C LEU A 327 -6.89 -10.68 -13.61
N GLY A 328 -5.65 -11.09 -13.93
CA GLY A 328 -5.31 -11.59 -15.26
C GLY A 328 -5.53 -10.53 -16.33
N GLU A 329 -6.34 -10.86 -17.34
CA GLU A 329 -6.69 -9.97 -18.46
C GLU A 329 -8.01 -9.21 -18.25
N TYR A 330 -8.61 -9.34 -17.05
CA TYR A 330 -9.90 -8.76 -16.73
C TYR A 330 -9.80 -7.62 -15.73
N TYR A 331 -10.60 -6.60 -15.94
CA TYR A 331 -10.85 -5.53 -15.02
C TYR A 331 -12.18 -5.75 -14.31
N TYR A 332 -12.13 -5.97 -13.00
CA TYR A 332 -13.31 -6.18 -12.16
C TYR A 332 -13.72 -4.85 -11.54
N LEU A 333 -14.89 -4.37 -11.89
CA LEU A 333 -15.51 -3.16 -11.35
C LEU A 333 -16.46 -3.55 -10.21
N PHE A 334 -16.08 -3.20 -9.00
CA PHE A 334 -16.87 -3.46 -7.80
C PHE A 334 -17.80 -2.29 -7.54
N GLY A 335 -19.08 -2.50 -7.71
CA GLY A 335 -20.13 -1.60 -7.29
C GLY A 335 -20.64 -1.93 -5.88
N THR A 336 -21.60 -1.16 -5.40
CA THR A 336 -22.25 -1.39 -4.10
C THR A 336 -23.15 -2.63 -4.08
N ARG A 337 -23.57 -3.16 -5.25
CA ARG A 337 -24.47 -4.31 -5.39
C ARG A 337 -24.07 -5.27 -6.49
N THR A 338 -23.23 -4.85 -7.43
CA THR A 338 -22.82 -5.68 -8.56
C THR A 338 -21.32 -5.63 -8.80
N ILE A 339 -20.79 -6.65 -9.44
CA ILE A 339 -19.42 -6.66 -9.96
C ILE A 339 -19.52 -6.90 -11.46
N GLU A 340 -19.06 -5.95 -12.25
CA GLU A 340 -18.91 -6.07 -13.68
C GLU A 340 -17.51 -6.49 -14.07
N VAL A 341 -17.39 -7.26 -15.15
CA VAL A 341 -16.10 -7.75 -15.64
C VAL A 341 -15.87 -7.22 -17.05
N TRP A 342 -14.81 -6.48 -17.21
CA TRP A 342 -14.40 -5.87 -18.47
C TRP A 342 -13.09 -6.47 -18.97
N ALA A 343 -12.92 -6.56 -20.26
CA ALA A 343 -11.69 -7.03 -20.89
C ALA A 343 -11.27 -6.10 -22.02
N GLN A 344 -9.98 -6.13 -22.35
CA GLN A 344 -9.47 -5.40 -23.51
C GLN A 344 -9.91 -6.04 -24.82
N THR A 345 -10.27 -5.21 -25.80
CA THR A 345 -10.65 -5.63 -27.15
C THR A 345 -9.47 -5.71 -28.09
N GLY A 346 -8.39 -4.95 -27.82
CA GLY A 346 -7.29 -4.72 -28.74
C GLY A 346 -7.55 -3.61 -29.76
N ASP A 347 -8.76 -3.03 -29.78
CA ASP A 347 -9.11 -1.88 -30.61
C ASP A 347 -8.59 -0.58 -29.97
N ALA A 348 -8.12 0.35 -30.78
CA ALA A 348 -7.61 1.64 -30.30
C ALA A 348 -8.75 2.61 -29.92
N ASP A 349 -9.85 2.57 -30.67
CA ASP A 349 -10.99 3.48 -30.52
C ASP A 349 -12.01 2.97 -29.49
N ASP A 350 -12.12 1.63 -29.31
CA ASP A 350 -13.00 0.98 -28.33
C ASP A 350 -12.22 -0.07 -27.50
N PRO A 351 -11.31 0.38 -26.61
CA PRO A 351 -10.30 -0.50 -26.02
C PRO A 351 -10.84 -1.48 -24.97
N PHE A 352 -12.07 -1.31 -24.46
CA PHE A 352 -12.62 -2.18 -23.42
C PHE A 352 -14.04 -2.63 -23.76
N GLN A 353 -14.39 -3.84 -23.36
CA GLN A 353 -15.72 -4.41 -23.55
C GLN A 353 -16.19 -5.15 -22.29
N LEU A 354 -17.44 -4.93 -21.91
CA LEU A 354 -18.12 -5.70 -20.87
C LEU A 354 -18.21 -7.17 -21.28
N GLN A 355 -17.84 -8.08 -20.39
CA GLN A 355 -17.89 -9.52 -20.65
C GLN A 355 -19.29 -10.08 -20.40
N PRO A 356 -20.01 -10.52 -21.43
CA PRO A 356 -21.38 -11.01 -21.29
C PRO A 356 -21.45 -12.23 -20.36
N GLY A 357 -22.38 -12.19 -19.40
CA GLY A 357 -22.63 -13.32 -18.48
C GLY A 357 -21.63 -13.47 -17.34
N MET A 358 -20.66 -12.56 -17.20
CA MET A 358 -19.71 -12.56 -16.09
C MET A 358 -20.07 -11.56 -14.97
N THR A 359 -21.13 -10.77 -15.14
CA THR A 359 -21.60 -9.85 -14.09
C THR A 359 -22.15 -10.64 -12.90
N LEU A 360 -21.66 -10.30 -11.69
CA LEU A 360 -22.10 -10.90 -10.43
C LEU A 360 -23.04 -9.96 -9.70
N GLN A 361 -24.14 -10.50 -9.13
CA GLN A 361 -25.11 -9.76 -8.32
C GLN A 361 -24.67 -9.72 -6.85
N ILE A 362 -23.49 -9.18 -6.61
CA ILE A 362 -22.82 -9.09 -5.32
C ILE A 362 -22.01 -7.81 -5.34
N GLY A 363 -22.20 -6.94 -4.34
CA GLY A 363 -21.43 -5.72 -4.19
C GLY A 363 -20.20 -5.87 -3.28
N ALA A 364 -19.38 -4.82 -3.21
CA ALA A 364 -18.33 -4.70 -2.23
C ALA A 364 -18.66 -3.62 -1.19
N LEU A 365 -18.20 -3.83 0.04
CA LEU A 365 -18.46 -2.90 1.14
C LEU A 365 -17.52 -1.69 1.12
N CYS A 366 -16.25 -1.89 0.77
CA CYS A 366 -15.22 -0.84 0.74
C CYS A 366 -14.06 -1.20 -0.18
N ARG A 367 -13.42 -0.18 -0.76
CA ARG A 367 -12.24 -0.31 -1.63
C ARG A 367 -11.07 -1.01 -0.94
N ASP A 368 -10.75 -0.54 0.26
CA ASP A 368 -9.58 -1.01 1.00
C ASP A 368 -9.75 -2.40 1.59
N GLY A 369 -10.96 -2.97 1.50
CA GLY A 369 -11.27 -4.36 1.78
C GLY A 369 -11.10 -5.31 0.59
N ILE A 370 -10.63 -4.82 -0.58
CA ILE A 370 -10.40 -5.64 -1.77
C ILE A 370 -8.91 -5.96 -1.88
N VAL A 371 -8.55 -7.24 -1.77
CA VAL A 371 -7.17 -7.73 -1.75
C VAL A 371 -6.93 -8.68 -2.93
N LYS A 372 -5.83 -8.47 -3.65
CA LYS A 372 -5.39 -9.36 -4.73
C LYS A 372 -4.24 -10.24 -4.26
N THR A 373 -4.42 -11.54 -4.27
CA THR A 373 -3.37 -12.54 -4.00
C THR A 373 -3.81 -13.92 -4.51
N ASP A 374 -2.88 -14.84 -4.65
CA ASP A 374 -3.12 -16.24 -5.07
C ASP A 374 -4.02 -16.33 -6.31
N ASN A 375 -3.73 -15.52 -7.32
CA ASN A 375 -4.53 -15.42 -8.56
C ASN A 375 -6.05 -15.30 -8.31
N SER A 376 -6.42 -14.61 -7.25
CA SER A 376 -7.81 -14.40 -6.79
C SER A 376 -7.95 -12.98 -6.24
N LEU A 377 -9.18 -12.50 -6.17
CA LEU A 377 -9.56 -11.31 -5.44
C LEU A 377 -10.34 -11.72 -4.18
N PHE A 378 -9.90 -11.25 -3.04
CA PHE A 378 -10.59 -11.41 -1.76
C PHE A 378 -11.22 -10.08 -1.39
N PHE A 379 -12.48 -10.07 -0.98
CA PHE A 379 -13.17 -8.84 -0.65
C PHE A 379 -14.26 -9.05 0.39
N VAL A 380 -14.64 -7.96 1.05
CA VAL A 380 -15.80 -7.93 1.94
C VAL A 380 -17.01 -7.50 1.12
N ASP A 381 -18.03 -8.35 1.06
CA ASP A 381 -19.27 -8.07 0.34
C ASP A 381 -20.20 -7.13 1.11
N ASP A 382 -21.27 -6.68 0.47
CA ASP A 382 -22.30 -5.79 1.01
C ASP A 382 -23.05 -6.37 2.23
N ASP A 383 -23.05 -7.70 2.40
CA ASP A 383 -23.58 -8.40 3.57
C ASP A 383 -22.55 -8.66 4.68
N CYS A 384 -21.35 -8.08 4.55
CA CYS A 384 -20.21 -8.29 5.46
C CYS A 384 -19.70 -9.74 5.50
N ASN A 385 -19.80 -10.49 4.41
CA ASN A 385 -19.10 -11.75 4.27
C ASN A 385 -17.77 -11.51 3.55
N VAL A 386 -16.76 -12.31 3.87
CA VAL A 386 -15.54 -12.34 3.06
C VAL A 386 -15.71 -13.35 1.93
N ARG A 387 -15.44 -12.92 0.72
CA ARG A 387 -15.49 -13.75 -0.48
C ARG A 387 -14.14 -13.90 -1.14
N ARG A 388 -13.94 -15.05 -1.75
CA ARG A 388 -12.86 -15.31 -2.70
C ARG A 388 -13.46 -15.34 -4.10
N LEU A 389 -13.00 -14.43 -4.95
CA LEU A 389 -13.40 -14.34 -6.35
C LEU A 389 -12.28 -14.89 -7.23
N GLY A 390 -12.57 -16.01 -7.91
CA GLY A 390 -11.81 -16.52 -9.03
C GLY A 390 -12.43 -16.08 -10.36
N VAL A 391 -12.04 -16.70 -11.45
CA VAL A 391 -12.65 -16.41 -12.76
C VAL A 391 -14.11 -16.90 -12.75
N GLY A 392 -15.06 -15.97 -12.75
CA GLY A 392 -16.49 -16.23 -12.95
C GLY A 392 -17.30 -16.65 -11.71
N SER A 393 -16.71 -16.79 -10.53
CA SER A 393 -17.45 -17.13 -9.32
C SER A 393 -16.86 -16.51 -8.06
N ALA A 394 -17.73 -16.16 -7.09
CA ALA A 394 -17.35 -15.61 -5.79
C ALA A 394 -17.88 -16.52 -4.67
N GLU A 395 -16.96 -17.19 -3.97
CA GLU A 395 -17.28 -18.12 -2.87
C GLU A 395 -17.18 -17.40 -1.53
N ILE A 396 -18.11 -17.66 -0.61
CA ILE A 396 -18.03 -17.20 0.78
C ILE A 396 -17.03 -18.09 1.52
N ILE A 397 -16.00 -17.47 2.08
CA ILE A 397 -14.97 -18.15 2.88
C ILE A 397 -15.00 -17.76 4.36
N SER A 398 -15.76 -16.72 4.71
CA SER A 398 -15.82 -16.25 6.10
C SER A 398 -16.69 -17.12 6.98
N GLU A 399 -16.23 -17.32 8.22
CA GLU A 399 -17.00 -17.91 9.31
C GLU A 399 -17.93 -16.85 9.95
N PRO A 400 -19.04 -17.25 10.61
CA PRO A 400 -20.01 -16.32 11.19
C PRO A 400 -19.43 -15.29 12.18
N TRP A 401 -18.34 -15.63 12.88
CA TRP A 401 -17.70 -14.70 13.82
C TRP A 401 -16.94 -13.57 13.07
N VAL A 402 -16.34 -13.87 11.91
CA VAL A 402 -15.70 -12.87 11.04
C VAL A 402 -16.75 -11.88 10.54
N ASN A 403 -17.91 -12.40 10.09
CA ASN A 403 -19.01 -11.56 9.64
C ASN A 403 -19.52 -10.62 10.74
N ARG A 404 -19.63 -11.14 12.00
CA ARG A 404 -20.01 -10.30 13.15
C ARG A 404 -18.98 -9.21 13.44
N MET A 405 -17.69 -9.53 13.37
CA MET A 405 -16.61 -8.55 13.54
C MET A 405 -16.70 -7.44 12.48
N LEU A 406 -16.94 -7.79 11.22
CA LEU A 406 -17.03 -6.84 10.12
C LEU A 406 -18.30 -5.97 10.18
N ARG A 407 -19.44 -6.52 10.61
CA ARG A 407 -20.70 -5.77 10.78
C ARG A 407 -20.67 -4.74 11.90
N GLY A 408 -19.83 -4.95 12.90
CA GLY A 408 -19.73 -4.08 14.08
C GLY A 408 -18.96 -2.77 13.88
N VAL A 409 -18.41 -2.52 12.67
CA VAL A 409 -17.48 -1.41 12.40
C VAL A 409 -17.88 -0.61 11.16
N SER A 410 -17.35 0.62 11.06
CA SER A 410 -17.51 1.42 9.85
C SER A 410 -16.69 0.82 8.70
N ALA A 411 -17.26 0.76 7.51
CA ALA A 411 -16.60 0.28 6.29
C ALA A 411 -15.26 1.00 6.01
N SER A 412 -15.14 2.29 6.34
CA SER A 412 -13.92 3.08 6.20
C SER A 412 -12.75 2.62 7.08
N THR A 413 -13.03 1.83 8.14
CA THR A 413 -11.99 1.29 9.03
C THR A 413 -11.49 -0.08 8.63
N ILE A 414 -12.14 -0.71 7.65
CA ILE A 414 -11.77 -2.04 7.16
C ILE A 414 -10.58 -1.90 6.21
N ARG A 415 -9.51 -2.63 6.52
CA ARG A 415 -8.30 -2.73 5.70
C ARG A 415 -8.01 -4.20 5.40
N GLY A 416 -7.96 -4.53 4.13
CA GLY A 416 -7.49 -5.83 3.67
C GLY A 416 -5.97 -5.80 3.45
N PHE A 417 -5.30 -6.89 3.78
CA PHE A 417 -3.87 -7.05 3.53
C PHE A 417 -3.55 -8.51 3.19
N THR A 418 -2.39 -8.70 2.58
CA THR A 418 -1.87 -10.04 2.28
C THR A 418 -0.37 -10.11 2.51
N TYR A 419 0.11 -11.25 2.93
CA TYR A 419 1.52 -11.59 2.97
C TYR A 419 1.70 -13.10 2.82
N ALA A 420 2.92 -13.50 2.44
CA ALA A 420 3.29 -14.91 2.35
C ALA A 420 4.43 -15.21 3.32
N ASP A 421 4.36 -16.35 3.97
CA ASP A 421 5.38 -16.82 4.92
C ASP A 421 5.43 -18.35 4.91
N GLU A 422 6.62 -18.94 4.76
CA GLU A 422 6.87 -20.41 4.81
C GLU A 422 5.91 -21.25 3.93
N GLY A 423 5.54 -20.74 2.76
CA GLY A 423 4.64 -21.43 1.84
C GLY A 423 3.13 -21.20 2.10
N HIS A 424 2.78 -20.52 3.17
CA HIS A 424 1.41 -20.06 3.41
C HIS A 424 1.16 -18.70 2.78
N ILE A 425 -0.06 -18.47 2.33
CA ILE A 425 -0.56 -17.18 1.88
C ILE A 425 -1.66 -16.76 2.85
N PHE A 426 -1.45 -15.63 3.49
CA PHE A 426 -2.38 -15.09 4.46
C PHE A 426 -3.12 -13.89 3.88
N VAL A 427 -4.43 -13.87 4.05
CA VAL A 427 -5.31 -12.75 3.70
C VAL A 427 -5.98 -12.26 4.97
N GLY A 428 -5.68 -11.03 5.37
CA GLY A 428 -6.20 -10.45 6.60
C GLY A 428 -7.18 -9.32 6.35
N PHE A 429 -8.13 -9.19 7.26
CA PHE A 429 -9.08 -8.09 7.33
C PHE A 429 -8.98 -7.46 8.71
N ARG A 430 -8.36 -6.29 8.74
CA ARG A 430 -8.18 -5.49 9.94
C ARG A 430 -9.30 -4.48 10.06
N THR A 431 -9.81 -4.31 11.28
CA THR A 431 -10.79 -3.28 11.64
C THR A 431 -10.26 -2.44 12.80
N ALA A 432 -11.01 -1.46 13.25
CA ALA A 432 -10.66 -0.68 14.44
C ALA A 432 -10.62 -1.52 15.73
N THR A 433 -11.36 -2.63 15.78
CA THR A 433 -11.59 -3.43 17.01
C THR A 433 -11.11 -4.86 16.93
N GLY A 434 -10.60 -5.30 15.78
CA GLY A 434 -10.14 -6.68 15.62
C GLY A 434 -9.46 -6.92 14.28
N CYS A 435 -8.81 -8.07 14.19
CA CYS A 435 -8.16 -8.51 12.96
C CYS A 435 -8.37 -10.02 12.78
N ALA A 436 -8.99 -10.40 11.67
CA ALA A 436 -9.18 -11.78 11.24
C ALA A 436 -8.30 -12.10 10.05
N VAL A 437 -7.61 -13.24 10.08
CA VAL A 437 -6.68 -13.65 9.03
C VAL A 437 -7.05 -15.06 8.56
N TYR A 438 -7.21 -15.18 7.26
CA TYR A 438 -7.46 -16.42 6.55
C TYR A 438 -6.16 -16.98 5.98
N ASP A 439 -5.89 -18.22 6.25
CA ASP A 439 -4.80 -18.95 5.63
C ASP A 439 -5.32 -19.72 4.41
N VAL A 440 -4.88 -19.30 3.23
CA VAL A 440 -5.33 -19.90 1.96
C VAL A 440 -4.96 -21.37 1.84
N MET A 441 -3.82 -21.78 2.45
CA MET A 441 -3.34 -23.17 2.37
C MET A 441 -4.15 -24.15 3.22
N THR A 442 -4.56 -23.71 4.40
CA THR A 442 -5.31 -24.58 5.34
C THR A 442 -6.82 -24.36 5.31
N GLY A 443 -7.27 -23.23 4.76
CA GLY A 443 -8.68 -22.83 4.78
C GLY A 443 -9.18 -22.40 6.16
N LEU A 444 -8.28 -22.11 7.10
CA LEU A 444 -8.61 -21.82 8.49
C LEU A 444 -8.43 -20.33 8.83
N TRP A 445 -9.27 -19.87 9.77
CA TRP A 445 -9.22 -18.50 10.27
C TRP A 445 -8.55 -18.42 11.64
N HIS A 446 -7.74 -17.40 11.84
CA HIS A 446 -7.17 -17.05 13.14
C HIS A 446 -7.26 -15.55 13.38
N THR A 447 -7.13 -15.11 14.64
CA THR A 447 -7.09 -13.70 15.00
C THR A 447 -5.68 -13.21 15.16
N ARG A 448 -5.48 -11.93 14.89
CA ARG A 448 -4.23 -11.20 15.12
C ARG A 448 -4.47 -9.95 15.93
N GLY A 449 -3.54 -9.63 16.81
CA GLY A 449 -3.57 -8.40 17.60
C GLY A 449 -2.20 -8.03 18.10
N SER A 450 -2.04 -6.80 18.54
CA SER A 450 -0.85 -6.29 19.22
C SER A 450 -1.05 -6.32 20.74
N LEU A 451 -0.01 -6.07 21.52
CA LEU A 451 0.01 -6.28 22.97
C LEU A 451 -1.21 -5.71 23.73
N THR A 452 -1.67 -4.53 23.35
CA THR A 452 -2.76 -3.80 24.04
C THR A 452 -4.06 -3.72 23.25
N SER A 453 -4.16 -4.42 22.11
CA SER A 453 -5.28 -4.30 21.20
C SER A 453 -5.56 -5.61 20.49
N ASP A 454 -6.85 -5.97 20.36
CA ASP A 454 -7.29 -7.12 19.56
C ASP A 454 -7.11 -6.86 18.05
N THR A 455 -6.78 -5.64 17.64
CA THR A 455 -6.44 -5.32 16.26
C THR A 455 -4.93 -5.31 16.06
N LEU A 456 -4.49 -5.77 14.90
CA LEU A 456 -3.09 -5.74 14.51
C LEU A 456 -2.63 -4.29 14.31
N ARG A 457 -1.45 -3.93 14.79
CA ARG A 457 -0.83 -2.62 14.61
C ARG A 457 -0.66 -2.29 13.12
N TRP A 458 -0.12 -3.24 12.37
CA TRP A 458 0.22 -3.08 10.95
C TRP A 458 -1.03 -2.94 10.08
N GLN A 459 -1.06 -1.89 9.26
CA GLN A 459 -2.18 -1.57 8.38
C GLN A 459 -1.86 -1.88 6.92
N TYR A 460 -0.61 -1.75 6.53
CA TYR A 460 -0.16 -1.92 5.16
C TYR A 460 0.93 -2.98 5.10
N PHE A 461 0.86 -3.81 4.07
CA PHE A 461 1.80 -4.89 3.81
C PHE A 461 2.24 -4.80 2.36
N VAL A 462 3.54 -4.94 2.12
CA VAL A 462 4.11 -4.98 0.77
C VAL A 462 5.23 -6.00 0.70
N LYS A 463 5.30 -6.72 -0.40
CA LYS A 463 6.39 -7.65 -0.68
C LYS A 463 7.37 -6.98 -1.63
N ALA A 464 8.65 -6.95 -1.27
CA ALA A 464 9.73 -6.45 -2.11
C ALA A 464 11.02 -7.23 -1.85
N ALA A 465 11.80 -7.51 -2.90
CA ALA A 465 13.08 -8.22 -2.81
C ALA A 465 13.04 -9.52 -1.95
N GLY A 466 11.94 -10.28 -2.06
CA GLY A 466 11.75 -11.53 -1.33
C GLY A 466 11.39 -11.38 0.15
N SER A 467 11.29 -10.15 0.68
CA SER A 467 10.89 -9.85 2.06
C SER A 467 9.51 -9.20 2.11
N THR A 468 8.84 -9.33 3.25
CA THR A 468 7.61 -8.60 3.54
C THR A 468 7.93 -7.40 4.42
N PHE A 469 7.37 -6.25 4.09
CA PHE A 469 7.46 -5.01 4.85
C PHE A 469 6.07 -4.59 5.31
N VAL A 470 6.02 -3.93 6.46
CA VAL A 470 4.78 -3.50 7.10
C VAL A 470 4.85 -2.05 7.52
N GLY A 471 3.69 -1.39 7.55
CA GLY A 471 3.59 -0.01 7.94
C GLY A 471 2.35 0.27 8.78
N ASP A 472 2.42 1.29 9.65
CA ASP A 472 1.33 1.67 10.54
C ASP A 472 0.93 3.14 10.45
N ALA A 473 -0.06 3.52 11.25
CA ALA A 473 -0.57 4.89 11.32
C ALA A 473 0.37 5.86 12.09
N ASP A 474 1.37 5.36 12.78
CA ASP A 474 2.33 6.19 13.52
C ASP A 474 3.57 6.52 12.67
N GLY A 475 3.65 6.01 11.43
CA GLY A 475 4.76 6.22 10.52
C GLY A 475 5.85 5.14 10.60
N ILE A 476 5.63 4.11 11.38
CA ILE A 476 6.61 3.04 11.57
C ILE A 476 6.60 2.10 10.37
N PHE A 477 7.80 1.83 9.85
CA PHE A 477 8.05 0.94 8.73
C PHE A 477 9.05 -0.15 9.12
N ASP A 478 8.60 -1.40 9.15
CA ASP A 478 9.34 -2.54 9.64
C ASP A 478 9.48 -3.65 8.57
N LYS A 479 10.53 -4.46 8.72
CA LYS A 479 10.64 -5.74 8.04
C LYS A 479 9.91 -6.82 8.84
N TYR A 480 8.99 -7.53 8.20
CA TYR A 480 8.13 -8.54 8.80
C TYR A 480 8.63 -9.95 8.48
N SER A 481 8.97 -10.74 9.49
CA SER A 481 9.51 -12.10 9.32
C SER A 481 9.32 -12.94 10.58
N ARG A 482 9.23 -14.26 10.42
CA ARG A 482 9.31 -15.20 11.53
C ARG A 482 10.68 -15.23 12.23
N ASP A 483 11.71 -14.60 11.66
CA ASP A 483 13.00 -14.43 12.35
C ASP A 483 12.88 -13.55 13.59
N TYR A 484 11.85 -12.73 13.66
CA TYR A 484 11.57 -11.83 14.77
C TYR A 484 10.46 -12.38 15.67
N THR A 485 10.61 -12.27 16.97
CA THR A 485 9.70 -12.86 17.96
C THR A 485 8.84 -11.85 18.69
N SER A 486 9.10 -10.55 18.48
CA SER A 486 8.33 -9.40 18.98
C SER A 486 8.13 -8.37 17.88
N GLU A 487 7.25 -7.38 18.10
CA GLU A 487 7.01 -6.29 17.15
C GLU A 487 8.02 -5.17 17.33
N HIS A 488 8.46 -4.56 16.24
CA HIS A 488 9.32 -3.38 16.23
C HIS A 488 10.62 -3.57 17.03
N MET A 489 11.36 -4.62 16.71
CA MET A 489 12.66 -4.89 17.31
C MET A 489 13.71 -3.92 16.76
N ALA A 490 14.50 -3.29 17.61
CA ALA A 490 15.59 -2.41 17.16
C ALA A 490 16.71 -3.16 16.41
N ASP A 491 16.94 -4.40 16.80
CA ASP A 491 17.84 -5.36 16.14
C ASP A 491 17.38 -6.80 16.43
N ALA A 492 17.98 -7.78 15.80
CA ALA A 492 17.60 -9.19 15.96
C ALA A 492 17.78 -9.76 17.38
N SER A 493 18.43 -9.03 18.27
CA SER A 493 18.72 -9.44 19.65
C SER A 493 18.01 -8.60 20.70
N THR A 494 17.55 -7.40 20.34
CA THR A 494 16.87 -6.46 21.24
C THR A 494 15.36 -6.65 21.11
N MET A 495 14.70 -7.03 22.20
CA MET A 495 13.27 -7.25 22.23
C MET A 495 12.52 -5.94 21.98
N GLY A 496 11.54 -6.00 21.07
CA GLY A 496 10.54 -4.96 20.85
C GLY A 496 9.29 -5.14 21.71
N THR A 497 8.14 -4.74 21.18
CA THR A 497 6.84 -4.95 21.84
C THR A 497 6.45 -6.43 21.83
N GLU A 498 6.03 -6.96 22.97
CA GLU A 498 5.64 -8.36 23.12
C GLU A 498 4.46 -8.72 22.22
N ILE A 499 4.50 -9.93 21.64
CA ILE A 499 3.35 -10.52 20.94
C ILE A 499 2.74 -11.56 21.87
N VAL A 500 1.50 -11.32 22.27
CA VAL A 500 0.73 -12.28 23.08
C VAL A 500 0.13 -13.36 22.17
N ARG A 501 0.41 -14.62 22.46
CA ARG A 501 -0.05 -15.78 21.71
C ARG A 501 -0.97 -16.61 22.57
N GLU A 502 -2.18 -16.89 22.07
CA GLU A 502 -3.21 -17.55 22.86
C GLU A 502 -3.91 -18.65 22.07
N VAL A 503 -4.19 -19.76 22.76
CA VAL A 503 -4.97 -20.86 22.21
C VAL A 503 -5.85 -21.49 23.28
N THR A 504 -7.07 -21.86 22.92
CA THR A 504 -7.96 -22.62 23.78
C THR A 504 -7.97 -24.10 23.42
N ALA A 505 -8.28 -24.94 24.43
CA ALA A 505 -8.57 -26.34 24.24
C ALA A 505 -9.80 -26.71 25.06
N PHE A 506 -10.56 -27.69 24.60
CA PHE A 506 -11.69 -28.22 25.35
C PHE A 506 -11.41 -29.68 25.76
N ALA A 507 -11.45 -29.95 27.07
CA ALA A 507 -11.35 -31.30 27.60
C ALA A 507 -12.76 -31.76 28.03
N ALA A 508 -13.37 -32.59 27.20
CA ALA A 508 -14.63 -33.23 27.56
C ALA A 508 -14.44 -34.16 28.76
N VAL A 509 -15.37 -34.17 29.69
CA VAL A 509 -15.34 -34.99 30.89
C VAL A 509 -16.54 -35.91 30.87
N SER A 510 -16.32 -37.20 31.19
CA SER A 510 -17.36 -38.19 31.28
C SER A 510 -18.34 -37.91 32.42
N GLU A 511 -19.46 -38.62 32.49
CA GLU A 511 -20.44 -38.46 33.55
C GLU A 511 -19.81 -38.62 34.94
N GLY A 512 -20.19 -37.74 35.85
CA GLY A 512 -19.71 -37.73 37.23
C GLY A 512 -18.82 -36.54 37.58
N ARG A 513 -18.15 -36.64 38.71
CA ARG A 513 -17.16 -35.63 39.17
C ARG A 513 -15.77 -36.17 38.96
N ASN A 514 -15.08 -35.65 37.97
CA ASN A 514 -13.73 -36.07 37.68
C ASN A 514 -12.71 -35.11 38.30
N ILE A 515 -11.62 -35.66 38.80
CA ILE A 515 -10.47 -34.86 39.30
C ILE A 515 -9.45 -34.77 38.19
N ILE A 516 -9.14 -33.55 37.76
CA ILE A 516 -8.05 -33.30 36.82
C ILE A 516 -6.72 -33.26 37.61
N LYS A 517 -5.97 -34.33 37.53
CA LYS A 517 -4.67 -34.45 38.19
C LYS A 517 -3.63 -33.55 37.58
N SER A 518 -3.54 -33.59 36.27
CA SER A 518 -2.58 -32.79 35.56
C SER A 518 -3.04 -32.46 34.15
N ILE A 519 -2.55 -31.31 33.65
CA ILE A 519 -2.67 -30.85 32.27
C ILE A 519 -1.25 -30.67 31.72
N ARG A 520 -0.96 -31.23 30.57
CA ARG A 520 0.34 -31.20 29.95
C ARG A 520 0.22 -30.60 28.55
N LEU A 521 0.99 -29.55 28.28
CA LEU A 521 1.13 -28.98 26.94
C LEU A 521 2.32 -29.63 26.25
N GLU A 522 2.13 -30.08 25.02
CA GLU A 522 3.11 -30.76 24.20
C GLU A 522 3.56 -29.84 23.08
N GLY A 523 4.86 -29.86 22.78
CA GLY A 523 5.50 -29.00 21.80
C GLY A 523 7.02 -28.99 21.99
N ASN A 524 7.71 -28.11 21.30
CA ASN A 524 9.16 -27.93 21.44
C ASN A 524 9.53 -27.44 22.86
N LYS A 525 10.72 -27.82 23.33
CA LYS A 525 11.24 -27.51 24.66
C LYS A 525 12.69 -27.09 24.58
N GLY A 526 13.20 -26.45 25.65
CA GLY A 526 14.57 -26.01 25.69
C GLY A 526 14.85 -24.84 24.73
N ILE A 527 13.84 -24.00 24.54
CA ILE A 527 13.81 -22.91 23.57
C ILE A 527 14.19 -21.54 24.17
N GLY A 528 14.60 -21.51 25.44
CA GLY A 528 15.01 -20.29 26.11
C GLY A 528 16.16 -19.56 25.41
N LEU A 529 16.24 -18.25 25.61
CA LEU A 529 17.30 -17.40 25.09
C LEU A 529 18.55 -17.48 25.98
N VAL A 530 19.68 -17.00 25.47
CA VAL A 530 20.95 -16.94 26.22
C VAL A 530 20.91 -15.86 27.29
N SER A 531 20.22 -14.74 27.02
CA SER A 531 20.16 -13.56 27.91
C SER A 531 18.84 -12.83 27.74
N GLY A 532 18.51 -11.95 28.67
CA GLY A 532 17.32 -11.11 28.64
C GLY A 532 16.02 -11.84 28.96
N GLN A 533 14.89 -11.24 28.60
CA GLN A 533 13.57 -11.87 28.73
C GLN A 533 13.52 -13.11 27.82
N GLY A 534 12.97 -14.20 28.33
CA GLY A 534 12.95 -15.48 27.62
C GLY A 534 14.10 -16.43 27.94
N VAL A 535 15.04 -16.10 28.86
CA VAL A 535 16.06 -17.05 29.38
C VAL A 535 15.41 -18.26 30.02
N ALA A 536 14.36 -18.05 30.81
CA ALA A 536 13.54 -19.09 31.44
C ALA A 536 12.08 -18.94 31.01
N PRO A 537 11.75 -19.24 29.76
CA PRO A 537 10.46 -18.93 29.21
C PRO A 537 9.35 -19.77 29.83
N VAL A 538 8.18 -19.15 29.98
CA VAL A 538 7.01 -19.79 30.58
C VAL A 538 5.82 -19.72 29.61
N VAL A 539 4.91 -20.67 29.78
CA VAL A 539 3.56 -20.60 29.25
C VAL A 539 2.59 -20.58 30.40
N GLN A 540 1.62 -19.72 30.33
CA GLN A 540 0.57 -19.56 31.32
C GLN A 540 -0.66 -20.37 30.94
N MET A 541 -1.36 -20.91 31.93
CA MET A 541 -2.62 -21.62 31.72
C MET A 541 -3.63 -21.19 32.76
N ARG A 542 -4.85 -20.95 32.34
CA ARG A 542 -6.04 -20.84 33.17
C ARG A 542 -7.12 -21.80 32.68
N LEU A 543 -8.05 -22.12 33.54
CA LEU A 543 -9.15 -23.03 33.20
C LEU A 543 -10.49 -22.46 33.65
N SER A 544 -11.53 -22.84 32.91
CA SER A 544 -12.93 -22.58 33.21
C SER A 544 -13.70 -23.90 33.30
N THR A 545 -14.57 -24.02 34.30
CA THR A 545 -15.47 -25.18 34.51
C THR A 545 -16.93 -24.85 34.20
N ASP A 546 -17.21 -23.65 33.72
CA ASP A 546 -18.54 -23.09 33.43
C ASP A 546 -18.61 -22.51 32.01
N ASN A 547 -17.96 -23.18 31.07
CA ASN A 547 -17.95 -22.81 29.64
C ASN A 547 -17.43 -21.39 29.36
N GLY A 548 -16.41 -20.93 30.11
CA GLY A 548 -15.78 -19.65 29.87
C GLY A 548 -16.39 -18.46 30.61
N GLN A 549 -17.42 -18.69 31.48
CA GLN A 549 -18.05 -17.62 32.25
C GLN A 549 -17.10 -17.07 33.33
N THR A 550 -16.45 -17.99 34.04
CA THR A 550 -15.44 -17.64 35.04
C THR A 550 -14.13 -18.38 34.78
N TRP A 551 -13.04 -17.76 35.13
CA TRP A 551 -11.71 -18.29 34.90
C TRP A 551 -10.88 -18.33 36.19
N SER A 552 -10.12 -19.41 36.36
CA SER A 552 -9.09 -19.44 37.39
C SER A 552 -8.00 -18.38 37.12
N ALA A 553 -7.17 -18.09 38.14
CA ALA A 553 -5.96 -17.33 37.93
C ALA A 553 -5.01 -18.07 36.96
N PHE A 554 -4.19 -17.31 36.22
CA PHE A 554 -3.14 -17.89 35.39
C PHE A 554 -2.08 -18.57 36.28
N ARG A 555 -1.57 -19.68 35.79
CA ARG A 555 -0.52 -20.49 36.43
C ARG A 555 0.58 -20.78 35.40
N ASP A 556 1.82 -20.54 35.79
CA ASP A 556 2.97 -20.71 34.91
C ASP A 556 3.44 -22.16 34.84
N ALA A 557 3.97 -22.53 33.68
CA ALA A 557 4.77 -23.76 33.52
C ALA A 557 5.95 -23.46 32.59
N ALA A 558 7.11 -24.00 32.93
CA ALA A 558 8.35 -23.75 32.19
C ALA A 558 8.33 -24.41 30.81
N LEU A 559 8.90 -23.72 29.83
CA LEU A 559 9.20 -24.24 28.49
C LEU A 559 10.64 -24.77 28.40
N GLY A 560 11.48 -24.49 29.39
CA GLY A 560 12.89 -24.88 29.49
C GLY A 560 13.84 -23.80 28.98
N ALA A 561 14.88 -23.52 29.77
CA ALA A 561 16.01 -22.72 29.32
C ALA A 561 16.69 -23.36 28.10
N GLN A 562 17.49 -22.60 27.39
CA GLN A 562 18.19 -23.08 26.20
C GLN A 562 18.90 -24.41 26.44
N GLY A 563 18.62 -25.41 25.60
CA GLY A 563 19.19 -26.75 25.67
C GLY A 563 18.55 -27.68 26.73
N ASN A 564 17.61 -27.20 27.57
CA ASN A 564 16.92 -28.05 28.53
C ASN A 564 15.70 -28.75 27.90
N TYR A 565 15.95 -29.73 27.05
CA TYR A 565 14.93 -30.46 26.29
C TYR A 565 14.11 -31.45 27.15
N ALA A 566 14.56 -31.75 28.38
CA ALA A 566 13.86 -32.66 29.31
C ALA A 566 12.73 -31.97 30.09
N THR A 567 12.54 -30.67 29.91
CA THR A 567 11.50 -29.89 30.59
C THR A 567 10.11 -30.42 30.24
N ARG A 568 9.28 -30.58 31.26
CA ARG A 568 7.87 -30.95 31.10
C ARG A 568 6.98 -29.74 31.42
N THR A 569 6.28 -29.23 30.42
CA THR A 569 5.28 -28.18 30.60
C THR A 569 4.00 -28.80 31.14
N ILE A 570 3.84 -28.77 32.47
CA ILE A 570 2.79 -29.48 33.16
C ILE A 570 2.24 -28.67 34.35
N TRP A 571 0.93 -28.60 34.46
CA TRP A 571 0.20 -28.08 35.62
C TRP A 571 -0.41 -29.25 36.38
N ARG A 572 -0.23 -29.28 37.69
CA ARG A 572 -0.74 -30.30 38.59
C ARG A 572 -1.84 -29.74 39.46
N ARG A 573 -2.70 -30.61 40.02
CA ARG A 573 -3.81 -30.22 40.93
C ARG A 573 -4.72 -29.21 40.26
N CYS A 574 -5.29 -29.57 39.13
CA CYS A 574 -6.12 -28.68 38.30
C CYS A 574 -7.59 -28.63 38.74
N GLY A 575 -7.93 -29.29 39.87
CA GLY A 575 -9.26 -29.18 40.45
C GLY A 575 -10.23 -30.27 39.98
N ARG A 576 -11.53 -29.98 40.11
CA ARG A 576 -12.61 -30.89 39.75
C ARG A 576 -13.34 -30.35 38.51
N ALA A 577 -13.67 -31.25 37.63
CA ALA A 577 -14.48 -30.98 36.47
C ALA A 577 -15.83 -31.70 36.52
N ARG A 578 -16.81 -31.16 35.83
CA ARG A 578 -18.13 -31.73 35.59
C ARG A 578 -18.44 -31.71 34.11
N PRO A 579 -19.35 -32.56 33.64
CA PRO A 579 -19.86 -32.44 32.29
C PRO A 579 -20.38 -31.01 31.98
N PRO A 580 -20.17 -30.48 30.76
CA PRO A 580 -19.60 -31.19 29.59
C PRO A 580 -18.07 -31.25 29.60
N GLY A 581 -17.37 -30.51 30.49
CA GLY A 581 -15.91 -30.52 30.55
C GLY A 581 -15.30 -29.21 31.04
N VAL A 582 -14.05 -29.00 30.71
CA VAL A 582 -13.30 -27.77 31.05
C VAL A 582 -12.74 -27.12 29.81
N VAL A 583 -12.78 -25.80 29.79
CA VAL A 583 -12.09 -24.98 28.80
C VAL A 583 -10.72 -24.62 29.35
N LEU A 584 -9.68 -24.87 28.59
CA LEU A 584 -8.31 -24.55 28.91
C LEU A 584 -7.89 -23.38 28.04
N HIS A 585 -7.23 -22.38 28.61
CA HIS A 585 -6.71 -21.25 27.90
C HIS A 585 -5.21 -21.16 28.19
N PHE A 586 -4.41 -21.28 27.14
CA PHE A 586 -2.97 -21.16 27.18
C PHE A 586 -2.55 -19.81 26.60
N ARG A 587 -1.61 -19.14 27.27
CA ARG A 587 -1.08 -17.84 26.89
C ARG A 587 0.44 -17.83 27.01
N LYS A 588 1.11 -17.18 26.05
CA LYS A 588 2.55 -16.94 26.07
C LYS A 588 2.87 -15.56 25.50
N SER A 589 3.78 -14.83 26.17
CA SER A 589 4.31 -13.54 25.70
C SER A 589 5.83 -13.51 25.55
N ASP A 590 6.55 -14.45 26.19
CA ASP A 590 8.03 -14.49 26.08
C ASP A 590 8.51 -14.56 24.62
N PRO A 591 9.60 -13.84 24.26
CA PRO A 591 10.11 -13.72 22.89
C PRO A 591 10.91 -14.97 22.44
N VAL A 592 10.34 -16.14 22.60
CA VAL A 592 10.90 -17.42 22.19
C VAL A 592 9.92 -18.11 21.24
N ARG A 593 10.43 -18.90 20.29
CA ARG A 593 9.57 -19.60 19.34
C ARG A 593 9.01 -20.87 19.95
N MET A 594 7.72 -20.94 20.04
CA MET A 594 6.99 -22.12 20.52
C MET A 594 6.15 -22.73 19.40
N VAL A 595 6.24 -24.04 19.26
CA VAL A 595 5.32 -24.85 18.44
C VAL A 595 4.53 -25.74 19.40
N ILE A 596 3.21 -25.69 19.31
CA ILE A 596 2.33 -26.51 20.14
C ILE A 596 1.80 -27.65 19.30
N THR A 597 2.07 -28.89 19.71
CA THR A 597 1.63 -30.11 18.99
C THR A 597 0.46 -30.81 19.65
N GLY A 598 0.06 -30.41 20.87
CA GLY A 598 -1.08 -31.01 21.52
C GLY A 598 -1.21 -30.69 23.01
N CYS A 599 -2.36 -31.09 23.56
CA CYS A 599 -2.65 -30.98 24.97
C CYS A 599 -3.16 -32.33 25.49
N ALA A 600 -2.63 -32.79 26.62
CA ALA A 600 -3.06 -34.00 27.30
C ALA A 600 -3.57 -33.68 28.71
N VAL A 601 -4.71 -34.25 29.09
CA VAL A 601 -5.34 -34.12 30.40
C VAL A 601 -5.32 -35.48 31.08
N ASP A 602 -4.83 -35.54 32.30
CA ASP A 602 -4.80 -36.73 33.15
C ASP A 602 -5.90 -36.57 34.22
N GLU A 603 -6.89 -37.45 34.16
CA GLU A 603 -8.06 -37.46 35.02
C GLU A 603 -8.17 -38.78 35.78
N ASP A 604 -8.72 -38.74 37.03
CA ASP A 604 -9.24 -39.87 37.75
C ASP A 604 -10.77 -39.89 37.59
N GLY A 605 -11.28 -40.88 36.92
CA GLY A 605 -12.69 -41.18 36.79
C GLY A 605 -13.16 -42.14 37.88
#